data_dadf78b20cf8f18bd978d52cc6274dab
#
_entry.id   dadf78b20cf8f18bd978d52cc6274dab
#
_cell.length_a   1.000
_cell.length_b   1.000
_cell.length_c   1.000
_cell.angle_alpha   90.00
_cell.angle_beta   90.00
_cell.angle_gamma   90.00
#
_symmetry.space_group_name_H-M   'P 1'
#
loop_
_entity.id
_entity.type
_entity.pdbx_description
1 polymer ?
#
loop_
_entity_poly.entity_id
_entity_poly.type
_entity_poly.pdbx_seq_one_letter_code
_entity_poly.pdbx_strand_id
1 'polypeptide(L)'
;VRTGLLDVLMFAINPAFDLTVNHNILDSFFRGEQLTQLQPDPARMELYQLCAARGVGITVMKTLGAGRLLRRETSSIDTALTIPQCVSYALDRPAVASVLLGAQSPEEVREAAAYEELAPSERDYSVLSRSNLPMLGGKCMYCNHCLPCVRGIDIASVTKYLDMARVSGPGAVNEHYAALTAHAGQCISCGACEKRCPFHIAIR
;
A
#
# COMPACT_ATOMS: atom_id res chain seq x y z
N VAL A 1 -11.12 11.32 12.08
CA VAL A 1 -11.37 11.60 10.66
C VAL A 1 -12.84 11.98 10.44
N ARG A 2 -13.82 11.19 10.87
CA ARG A 2 -15.27 11.45 10.64
C ARG A 2 -15.77 12.76 11.26
N THR A 3 -15.16 13.22 12.34
CA THR A 3 -15.51 14.47 13.04
C THR A 3 -15.01 15.75 12.35
N GLY A 4 -14.09 15.63 11.38
CA GLY A 4 -13.46 16.79 10.71
C GLY A 4 -12.46 17.57 11.57
N LEU A 5 -12.01 17.01 12.71
CA LEU A 5 -11.09 17.67 13.64
C LEU A 5 -9.61 17.35 13.40
N LEU A 6 -9.31 16.52 12.40
CA LEU A 6 -7.94 16.06 12.12
C LEU A 6 -7.54 16.47 10.71
N ASP A 7 -6.39 17.09 10.58
CA ASP A 7 -5.73 17.39 9.30
C ASP A 7 -4.65 16.35 8.97
N VAL A 8 -4.00 15.80 10.01
CA VAL A 8 -2.93 14.81 9.88
C VAL A 8 -3.11 13.72 10.92
N LEU A 9 -2.87 12.48 10.50
CA LEU A 9 -2.86 11.30 11.34
C LEU A 9 -1.48 10.62 11.29
N MET A 10 -0.84 10.41 12.43
CA MET A 10 0.32 9.51 12.49
C MET A 10 -0.15 8.08 12.73
N PHE A 11 0.23 7.18 11.82
CA PHE A 11 -0.25 5.79 11.87
C PHE A 11 0.83 4.78 11.49
N ALA A 12 0.80 3.60 12.11
CA ALA A 12 1.74 2.52 11.80
C ALA A 12 1.27 1.75 10.58
N ILE A 13 2.03 1.81 9.47
CA ILE A 13 1.73 1.11 8.22
C ILE A 13 2.92 0.26 7.81
N ASN A 14 2.68 -1.02 7.65
CA ASN A 14 3.58 -1.99 7.03
C ASN A 14 2.79 -3.26 6.65
N PRO A 15 3.36 -4.15 5.82
CA PRO A 15 2.65 -5.35 5.37
C PRO A 15 2.16 -6.25 6.51
N ALA A 16 2.92 -6.40 7.60
CA ALA A 16 2.53 -7.26 8.70
C ALA A 16 1.27 -6.75 9.40
N PHE A 17 1.18 -5.43 9.61
CA PHE A 17 0.00 -4.83 10.26
C PHE A 17 -1.21 -4.78 9.35
N ASP A 18 -1.01 -4.50 8.07
CA ASP A 18 -2.10 -4.37 7.10
C ASP A 18 -2.70 -5.72 6.70
N LEU A 19 -1.92 -6.79 6.84
CA LEU A 19 -2.31 -8.14 6.43
C LEU A 19 -2.73 -9.04 7.60
N THR A 20 -3.06 -8.46 8.75
CA THR A 20 -3.47 -9.22 9.92
C THR A 20 -4.71 -8.61 10.55
N VAL A 21 -5.81 -9.36 10.52
CA VAL A 21 -7.03 -9.05 11.26
C VAL A 21 -6.88 -9.63 12.67
N ASN A 22 -6.03 -9.03 13.48
CA ASN A 22 -5.87 -9.45 14.87
C ASN A 22 -5.81 -8.21 15.77
N HIS A 23 -6.72 -8.11 16.71
CA HIS A 23 -6.76 -7.01 17.68
C HIS A 23 -5.50 -6.95 18.56
N ASN A 24 -4.74 -8.06 18.65
CA ASN A 24 -3.49 -8.16 19.41
C ASN A 24 -2.24 -8.19 18.50
N ILE A 25 -2.35 -7.69 17.28
CA ILE A 25 -1.24 -7.72 16.28
C ILE A 25 0.07 -7.14 16.85
N LEU A 26 -0.01 -6.08 17.65
CA LEU A 26 1.17 -5.47 18.24
C LEU A 26 1.89 -6.44 19.19
N ASP A 27 1.14 -7.14 20.04
CA ASP A 27 1.71 -8.13 20.95
C ASP A 27 2.35 -9.29 20.22
N SER A 28 1.66 -9.90 19.28
CA SER A 28 2.19 -11.00 18.44
C SER A 28 3.42 -10.56 17.66
N PHE A 29 3.35 -9.36 17.09
CA PHE A 29 4.48 -8.78 16.34
C PHE A 29 5.71 -8.58 17.24
N PHE A 30 5.54 -8.00 18.44
CA PHE A 30 6.67 -7.76 19.34
C PHE A 30 7.21 -9.06 19.97
N ARG A 31 6.38 -10.10 20.13
CA ARG A 31 6.81 -11.45 20.57
C ARG A 31 7.51 -12.23 19.46
N GLY A 32 7.46 -11.75 18.21
CA GLY A 32 8.08 -12.43 17.07
C GLY A 32 7.31 -13.68 16.61
N GLU A 33 6.01 -13.73 16.89
CA GLU A 33 5.16 -14.81 16.45
C GLU A 33 4.97 -14.75 14.93
N GLN A 34 5.00 -15.92 14.27
CA GLN A 34 4.66 -16.02 12.85
C GLN A 34 3.16 -15.86 12.65
N LEU A 35 2.77 -15.01 11.71
CA LEU A 35 1.36 -14.79 11.38
C LEU A 35 0.89 -15.92 10.45
N THR A 36 0.03 -16.78 10.97
CA THR A 36 -0.45 -17.98 10.26
C THR A 36 -1.64 -17.72 9.35
N GLN A 37 -2.36 -16.61 9.56
CA GLN A 37 -3.51 -16.21 8.76
C GLN A 37 -3.36 -14.75 8.35
N LEU A 38 -2.78 -14.54 7.18
CA LEU A 38 -2.60 -13.20 6.62
C LEU A 38 -3.78 -12.87 5.71
N GLN A 39 -4.51 -11.83 6.05
CA GLN A 39 -5.57 -11.25 5.23
C GLN A 39 -5.60 -9.74 5.44
N PRO A 40 -5.92 -8.93 4.39
CA PRO A 40 -6.02 -7.50 4.55
C PRO A 40 -7.06 -7.14 5.63
N ASP A 41 -6.66 -6.26 6.55
CA ASP A 41 -7.56 -5.73 7.57
C ASP A 41 -8.53 -4.72 6.94
N PRO A 42 -9.84 -5.01 6.85
CA PRO A 42 -10.80 -4.11 6.22
C PRO A 42 -10.89 -2.76 6.91
N ALA A 43 -10.75 -2.72 8.23
CA ALA A 43 -10.85 -1.47 9.00
C ALA A 43 -9.67 -0.54 8.71
N ARG A 44 -8.46 -1.08 8.51
CA ARG A 44 -7.29 -0.30 8.11
C ARG A 44 -7.44 0.22 6.69
N MET A 45 -7.90 -0.62 5.76
CA MET A 45 -8.16 -0.21 4.37
C MET A 45 -9.22 0.89 4.31
N GLU A 46 -10.32 0.76 5.06
CA GLU A 46 -11.35 1.80 5.17
C GLU A 46 -10.78 3.11 5.74
N LEU A 47 -9.92 3.04 6.77
CA LEU A 47 -9.28 4.21 7.36
C LEU A 47 -8.48 4.99 6.31
N TYR A 48 -7.67 4.31 5.49
CA TYR A 48 -6.86 4.96 4.45
C TYR A 48 -7.74 5.66 3.41
N GLN A 49 -8.79 4.97 2.95
CA GLN A 49 -9.75 5.54 2.00
C GLN A 49 -10.48 6.76 2.59
N LEU A 50 -10.90 6.67 3.86
CA LEU A 50 -11.59 7.75 4.55
C LEU A 50 -10.68 8.98 4.75
N CYS A 51 -9.40 8.76 5.10
CA CYS A 51 -8.42 9.85 5.21
C CYS A 51 -8.26 10.54 3.85
N ALA A 52 -8.05 9.77 2.78
CA ALA A 52 -7.90 10.32 1.44
C ALA A 52 -9.14 11.11 1.00
N ALA A 53 -10.34 10.57 1.21
CA ALA A 53 -11.60 11.24 0.84
C ALA A 53 -11.89 12.51 1.65
N ARG A 54 -11.27 12.67 2.81
CA ARG A 54 -11.45 13.83 3.70
C ARG A 54 -10.27 14.81 3.69
N GLY A 55 -9.26 14.57 2.84
CA GLY A 55 -8.07 15.40 2.79
C GLY A 55 -7.18 15.32 4.04
N VAL A 56 -7.32 14.25 4.84
CA VAL A 56 -6.49 14.01 6.03
C VAL A 56 -5.22 13.29 5.61
N GLY A 57 -4.06 13.92 5.76
CA GLY A 57 -2.77 13.31 5.46
C GLY A 57 -2.36 12.26 6.48
N ILE A 58 -1.70 11.18 6.02
CA ILE A 58 -1.12 10.17 6.92
C ILE A 58 0.40 10.29 6.91
N THR A 59 0.99 10.48 8.09
CA THR A 59 2.43 10.30 8.33
C THR A 59 2.64 8.90 8.90
N VAL A 60 3.45 8.09 8.21
CA VAL A 60 3.63 6.69 8.56
C VAL A 60 4.78 6.50 9.53
N MET A 61 4.56 5.70 10.56
CA MET A 61 5.60 5.15 11.43
C MET A 61 5.63 3.62 11.35
N LYS A 62 6.68 3.00 11.86
CA LYS A 62 6.87 1.52 11.90
C LYS A 62 6.92 0.85 10.53
N THR A 63 7.25 1.58 9.50
CA THR A 63 7.35 1.10 8.12
C THR A 63 8.24 -0.15 7.99
N LEU A 64 9.38 -0.18 8.69
CA LEU A 64 10.31 -1.32 8.71
C LEU A 64 9.94 -2.39 9.74
N GLY A 65 8.80 -2.24 10.44
CA GLY A 65 8.43 -3.15 11.52
C GLY A 65 9.48 -3.23 12.64
N ALA A 66 10.08 -2.10 13.05
CA ALA A 66 11.22 -2.04 13.96
C ALA A 66 12.42 -2.88 13.46
N GLY A 67 12.66 -2.91 12.16
CA GLY A 67 13.74 -3.69 11.51
C GLY A 67 13.42 -5.18 11.30
N ARG A 68 12.31 -5.68 11.84
CA ARG A 68 11.96 -7.11 11.77
C ARG A 68 11.63 -7.55 10.34
N LEU A 69 11.04 -6.68 9.53
CA LEU A 69 10.68 -6.99 8.14
C LEU A 69 11.89 -7.09 7.21
N LEU A 70 13.05 -6.60 7.63
CA LEU A 70 14.28 -6.61 6.82
C LEU A 70 15.00 -7.96 6.81
N ARG A 71 14.59 -8.91 7.68
CA ARG A 71 15.20 -10.24 7.80
C ARG A 71 14.12 -11.30 7.87
N ARG A 72 14.30 -12.38 7.11
CA ARG A 72 13.32 -13.47 7.05
C ARG A 72 13.07 -14.11 8.42
N GLU A 73 14.12 -14.30 9.20
CA GLU A 73 14.07 -14.98 10.50
C GLU A 73 13.24 -14.20 11.55
N THR A 74 13.15 -12.89 11.38
CA THR A 74 12.40 -12.01 12.29
C THR A 74 11.10 -11.51 11.70
N SER A 75 10.89 -11.71 10.38
CA SER A 75 9.69 -11.24 9.68
C SER A 75 8.49 -12.12 10.03
N SER A 76 7.45 -11.51 10.57
CA SER A 76 6.20 -12.22 10.89
C SER A 76 5.41 -12.67 9.66
N ILE A 77 5.80 -12.21 8.46
CA ILE A 77 5.17 -12.57 7.18
C ILE A 77 6.04 -13.56 6.37
N ASP A 78 7.03 -14.21 6.98
CA ASP A 78 7.96 -15.18 6.37
C ASP A 78 8.64 -14.67 5.08
N THR A 79 8.75 -13.36 4.94
CA THR A 79 9.37 -12.71 3.77
C THR A 79 10.21 -11.54 4.25
N ALA A 80 11.47 -11.47 3.79
CA ALA A 80 12.30 -10.29 3.99
C ALA A 80 12.00 -9.24 2.92
N LEU A 81 11.92 -8.00 3.33
CA LEU A 81 11.79 -6.84 2.46
C LEU A 81 13.01 -5.93 2.59
N THR A 82 13.36 -5.21 1.54
CA THR A 82 14.33 -4.12 1.61
C THR A 82 13.70 -2.85 2.18
N ILE A 83 14.53 -1.90 2.61
CA ILE A 83 14.04 -0.57 3.05
C ILE A 83 13.20 0.10 1.95
N PRO A 84 13.65 0.18 0.69
CA PRO A 84 12.86 0.75 -0.39
C PRO A 84 11.51 0.05 -0.62
N GLN A 85 11.46 -1.27 -0.51
CA GLN A 85 10.21 -2.03 -0.64
C GLN A 85 9.22 -1.70 0.48
N CYS A 86 9.69 -1.58 1.71
CA CYS A 86 8.86 -1.18 2.85
C CYS A 86 8.33 0.25 2.68
N VAL A 87 9.18 1.17 2.21
CA VAL A 87 8.79 2.57 1.95
C VAL A 87 7.75 2.65 0.83
N SER A 88 7.97 1.97 -0.30
CA SER A 88 7.01 1.91 -1.41
C SER A 88 5.67 1.35 -0.95
N TYR A 89 5.69 0.25 -0.19
CA TYR A 89 4.47 -0.32 0.36
C TYR A 89 3.65 0.71 1.14
N ALA A 90 4.30 1.51 1.98
CA ALA A 90 3.63 2.53 2.77
C ALA A 90 3.13 3.70 1.91
N LEU A 91 3.97 4.23 1.02
CA LEU A 91 3.63 5.38 0.16
C LEU A 91 2.50 5.09 -0.83
N ASP A 92 2.33 3.83 -1.24
CA ASP A 92 1.24 3.43 -2.13
C ASP A 92 -0.13 3.40 -1.43
N ARG A 93 -0.18 3.46 -0.10
CA ARG A 93 -1.46 3.51 0.63
C ARG A 93 -2.13 4.88 0.43
N PRO A 94 -3.48 4.89 0.29
CA PRO A 94 -4.23 6.15 0.17
C PRO A 94 -3.95 7.09 1.34
N ALA A 95 -3.90 8.40 1.06
CA ALA A 95 -3.64 9.48 2.00
C ALA A 95 -2.24 9.53 2.64
N VAL A 96 -1.35 8.59 2.36
CA VAL A 96 0.01 8.67 2.89
C VAL A 96 0.77 9.81 2.22
N ALA A 97 1.25 10.74 3.05
CA ALA A 97 1.97 11.94 2.64
C ALA A 97 3.46 11.86 2.98
N SER A 98 3.82 11.11 4.01
CA SER A 98 5.22 10.98 4.44
C SER A 98 5.47 9.68 5.22
N VAL A 99 6.74 9.26 5.25
CA VAL A 99 7.20 8.09 5.99
C VAL A 99 8.31 8.51 6.93
N LEU A 100 8.16 8.17 8.22
CA LEU A 100 9.19 8.36 9.24
C LEU A 100 9.95 7.05 9.42
N LEU A 101 11.21 7.04 9.00
CA LEU A 101 12.09 5.88 9.16
C LEU A 101 12.96 6.05 10.41
N GLY A 102 13.03 4.99 11.23
CA GLY A 102 14.04 4.87 12.25
C GLY A 102 15.29 4.24 11.64
N ALA A 103 16.39 4.96 11.59
CA ALA A 103 17.68 4.47 11.15
C ALA A 103 18.60 4.24 12.33
N GLN A 104 19.40 3.17 12.27
CA GLN A 104 20.39 2.81 13.31
C GLN A 104 21.82 3.10 12.86
N SER A 105 22.02 3.37 11.56
CA SER A 105 23.33 3.69 11.00
C SER A 105 23.25 4.79 9.94
N PRO A 106 24.36 5.48 9.64
CA PRO A 106 24.43 6.42 8.54
C PRO A 106 24.13 5.79 7.16
N GLU A 107 24.41 4.50 7.01
CA GLU A 107 24.18 3.74 5.80
C GLU A 107 22.66 3.58 5.54
N GLU A 108 21.90 3.24 6.58
CA GLU A 108 20.43 3.15 6.50
C GLU A 108 19.80 4.52 6.18
N VAL A 109 20.36 5.61 6.67
CA VAL A 109 19.90 6.97 6.32
C VAL A 109 20.16 7.26 4.84
N ARG A 110 21.35 6.88 4.31
CA ARG A 110 21.68 7.08 2.89
C ARG A 110 20.78 6.24 1.98
N GLU A 111 20.55 4.98 2.34
CA GLU A 111 19.64 4.09 1.62
C GLU A 111 18.22 4.66 1.57
N ALA A 112 17.72 5.16 2.69
CA ALA A 112 16.41 5.80 2.75
C ALA A 112 16.35 7.09 1.93
N ALA A 113 17.39 7.93 1.96
CA ALA A 113 17.46 9.19 1.23
C ALA A 113 17.56 8.97 -0.30
N ALA A 114 18.21 7.89 -0.72
CA ALA A 114 18.33 7.54 -2.14
C ALA A 114 17.03 7.00 -2.76
N TYR A 115 15.95 6.85 -1.99
CA TYR A 115 14.70 6.21 -2.42
C TYR A 115 14.15 6.77 -3.75
N GLU A 116 14.18 8.08 -3.96
CA GLU A 116 13.64 8.71 -5.18
C GLU A 116 14.46 8.41 -6.43
N GLU A 117 15.75 8.13 -6.26
CA GLU A 117 16.70 7.84 -7.34
C GLU A 117 16.66 6.37 -7.77
N LEU A 118 16.03 5.49 -6.99
CA LEU A 118 15.98 4.06 -7.26
C LEU A 118 15.06 3.73 -8.44
N ALA A 119 15.47 2.72 -9.21
CA ALA A 119 14.64 2.17 -10.28
C ALA A 119 13.34 1.55 -9.69
N PRO A 120 12.23 1.53 -10.46
CA PRO A 120 10.98 0.91 -10.00
C PRO A 120 11.14 -0.55 -9.55
N SER A 121 12.06 -1.31 -10.17
CA SER A 121 12.35 -2.70 -9.79
C SER A 121 12.96 -2.85 -8.41
N GLU A 122 13.70 -1.86 -7.91
CA GLU A 122 14.31 -1.88 -6.58
C GLU A 122 13.30 -1.55 -5.47
N ARG A 123 12.23 -0.87 -5.85
CA ARG A 123 11.10 -0.50 -4.99
C ARG A 123 9.94 -1.49 -5.04
N ASP A 124 10.06 -2.52 -5.91
CA ASP A 124 9.00 -3.51 -6.15
C ASP A 124 8.85 -4.48 -4.96
N TYR A 125 7.74 -4.35 -4.25
CA TYR A 125 7.34 -5.25 -3.16
C TYR A 125 6.40 -6.37 -3.59
N SER A 126 6.29 -6.67 -4.89
CA SER A 126 5.45 -7.76 -5.41
C SER A 126 5.91 -9.15 -4.93
N VAL A 127 7.10 -9.25 -4.34
CA VAL A 127 7.56 -10.43 -3.60
C VAL A 127 6.52 -10.89 -2.56
N LEU A 128 5.71 -9.99 -2.01
CA LEU A 128 4.61 -10.32 -1.11
C LEU A 128 3.54 -11.20 -1.76
N SER A 129 3.38 -11.16 -3.09
CA SER A 129 2.42 -12.01 -3.82
C SER A 129 2.92 -13.45 -3.98
N ARG A 130 4.25 -13.66 -3.89
CA ARG A 130 4.90 -14.96 -4.07
C ARG A 130 5.09 -15.73 -2.76
N SER A 131 5.08 -15.03 -1.63
CA SER A 131 5.02 -15.64 -0.32
C SER A 131 3.68 -16.41 -0.20
N ASN A 132 3.58 -17.41 0.68
CA ASN A 132 2.38 -18.22 0.91
C ASN A 132 1.18 -17.35 1.40
N LEU A 133 0.87 -16.27 0.67
CA LEU A 133 -0.16 -15.27 0.94
C LEU A 133 -1.27 -15.37 -0.12
N PRO A 134 -1.99 -16.49 -0.24
CA PRO A 134 -3.06 -16.64 -1.26
C PRO A 134 -4.17 -15.59 -1.08
N MET A 135 -4.19 -14.90 0.04
CA MET A 135 -5.24 -13.95 0.42
C MET A 135 -5.04 -12.52 -0.14
N LEU A 136 -3.89 -12.20 -0.72
CA LEU A 136 -3.68 -10.91 -1.41
C LEU A 136 -4.25 -10.91 -2.84
N GLY A 137 -4.60 -12.07 -3.36
CA GLY A 137 -5.22 -12.18 -4.67
C GLY A 137 -6.56 -11.44 -4.70
N GLY A 138 -6.79 -10.67 -5.76
CA GLY A 138 -8.05 -9.97 -5.98
C GLY A 138 -8.19 -8.61 -5.29
N LYS A 139 -7.15 -8.13 -4.53
CA LYS A 139 -7.16 -6.77 -3.95
C LYS A 139 -6.04 -5.90 -4.50
N CYS A 140 -6.38 -4.68 -4.91
CA CYS A 140 -5.43 -3.74 -5.45
C CYS A 140 -4.52 -3.20 -4.34
N MET A 141 -3.20 -3.30 -4.57
CA MET A 141 -2.18 -2.74 -3.68
C MET A 141 -1.65 -1.39 -4.20
N TYR A 142 -2.22 -0.87 -5.28
CA TYR A 142 -1.87 0.40 -5.95
C TYR A 142 -0.40 0.51 -6.41
N CYS A 143 0.25 -0.64 -6.63
CA CYS A 143 1.69 -0.78 -6.89
C CYS A 143 2.12 -0.46 -8.33
N ASN A 144 1.22 -0.06 -9.21
CA ASN A 144 1.45 0.35 -10.60
C ASN A 144 2.01 -0.71 -11.56
N HIS A 145 2.13 -1.99 -11.17
CA HIS A 145 2.55 -3.07 -12.09
C HIS A 145 1.63 -3.23 -13.31
N CYS A 146 0.38 -2.80 -13.20
CA CYS A 146 -0.57 -2.79 -14.33
C CYS A 146 -0.20 -1.80 -15.45
N LEU A 147 0.70 -0.84 -15.19
CA LEU A 147 1.14 0.15 -16.17
C LEU A 147 2.33 -0.36 -17.04
N PRO A 148 2.54 0.22 -18.23
CA PRO A 148 1.74 1.24 -18.86
C PRO A 148 0.45 0.69 -19.48
N CYS A 149 -0.62 1.48 -19.47
CA CYS A 149 -1.82 1.20 -20.22
C CYS A 149 -1.71 1.76 -21.65
N VAL A 150 -2.06 0.98 -22.66
CA VAL A 150 -2.02 1.42 -24.07
C VAL A 150 -2.94 2.62 -24.34
N ARG A 151 -3.96 2.82 -23.49
CA ARG A 151 -4.88 3.96 -23.55
C ARG A 151 -4.51 5.08 -22.58
N GLY A 152 -3.34 5.01 -21.93
CA GLY A 152 -2.87 6.03 -21.00
C GLY A 152 -3.64 6.08 -19.67
N ILE A 153 -4.46 5.06 -19.35
CA ILE A 153 -5.23 5.03 -18.11
C ILE A 153 -4.28 4.75 -16.94
N ASP A 154 -4.29 5.61 -15.95
CA ASP A 154 -3.68 5.35 -14.64
C ASP A 154 -4.59 4.43 -13.82
N ILE A 155 -4.36 3.13 -14.01
CA ILE A 155 -5.23 2.08 -13.46
C ILE A 155 -5.20 2.07 -11.94
N ALA A 156 -4.05 2.29 -11.33
CA ALA A 156 -3.92 2.31 -9.87
C ALA A 156 -4.71 3.47 -9.27
N SER A 157 -4.61 4.68 -9.86
CA SER A 157 -5.40 5.84 -9.42
C SER A 157 -6.90 5.64 -9.65
N VAL A 158 -7.30 5.09 -10.80
CA VAL A 158 -8.72 4.75 -11.06
C VAL A 158 -9.25 3.78 -10.00
N THR A 159 -8.49 2.72 -9.68
CA THR A 159 -8.90 1.75 -8.66
C THR A 159 -8.96 2.40 -7.26
N LYS A 160 -7.97 3.23 -6.93
CA LYS A 160 -7.93 3.98 -5.68
C LYS A 160 -9.18 4.85 -5.51
N TYR A 161 -9.56 5.61 -6.54
CA TYR A 161 -10.76 6.45 -6.50
C TYR A 161 -12.07 5.63 -6.44
N LEU A 162 -12.11 4.47 -7.11
CA LEU A 162 -13.24 3.55 -6.97
C LEU A 162 -13.41 3.07 -5.52
N ASP A 163 -12.32 2.69 -4.86
CA ASP A 163 -12.35 2.23 -3.47
C ASP A 163 -12.72 3.37 -2.52
N MET A 164 -12.22 4.59 -2.75
CA MET A 164 -12.62 5.79 -2.01
C MET A 164 -14.12 6.09 -2.17
N ALA A 165 -14.63 5.98 -3.40
CA ALA A 165 -16.06 6.21 -3.68
C ALA A 165 -16.96 5.19 -2.98
N ARG A 166 -16.52 3.94 -2.84
CA ARG A 166 -17.25 2.89 -2.09
C ARG A 166 -17.39 3.22 -0.61
N VAL A 167 -16.39 3.89 -0.02
CA VAL A 167 -16.38 4.24 1.42
C VAL A 167 -17.09 5.57 1.69
N SER A 168 -16.90 6.57 0.83
CA SER A 168 -17.31 7.96 1.09
C SER A 168 -18.34 8.50 0.11
N GLY A 169 -18.77 7.67 -0.85
CA GLY A 169 -19.67 8.07 -1.93
C GLY A 169 -18.95 8.71 -3.12
N PRO A 170 -19.55 8.68 -4.31
CA PRO A 170 -18.92 9.15 -5.54
C PRO A 170 -18.59 10.65 -5.52
N GLY A 171 -19.35 11.46 -4.81
CA GLY A 171 -19.10 12.90 -4.68
C GLY A 171 -17.72 13.24 -4.11
N ALA A 172 -17.16 12.37 -3.25
CA ALA A 172 -15.87 12.59 -2.61
C ALA A 172 -14.67 12.50 -3.59
N VAL A 173 -14.86 11.93 -4.77
CA VAL A 173 -13.77 11.65 -5.73
C VAL A 173 -13.99 12.22 -7.12
N ASN A 174 -15.14 12.84 -7.40
CA ASN A 174 -15.52 13.28 -8.74
C ASN A 174 -14.49 14.24 -9.35
N GLU A 175 -14.01 15.22 -8.60
CA GLU A 175 -13.01 16.18 -9.09
C GLU A 175 -11.67 15.51 -9.36
N HIS A 176 -11.22 14.64 -8.45
CA HIS A 176 -9.97 13.90 -8.61
C HIS A 176 -10.01 12.94 -9.79
N TYR A 177 -11.13 12.23 -9.96
CA TYR A 177 -11.32 11.34 -11.09
C TYR A 177 -11.40 12.11 -12.42
N ALA A 178 -12.12 13.24 -12.45
CA ALA A 178 -12.24 14.09 -13.62
C ALA A 178 -10.91 14.73 -14.04
N ALA A 179 -9.99 14.94 -13.10
CA ALA A 179 -8.66 15.47 -13.37
C ALA A 179 -7.68 14.45 -13.99
N LEU A 180 -8.04 13.16 -14.05
CA LEU A 180 -7.21 12.16 -14.71
C LEU A 180 -7.15 12.41 -16.22
N THR A 181 -5.96 12.22 -16.81
CA THR A 181 -5.73 12.39 -18.27
C THR A 181 -6.54 11.39 -19.11
N ALA A 182 -6.79 10.19 -18.56
CA ALA A 182 -7.57 9.15 -19.21
C ALA A 182 -8.44 8.41 -18.19
N HIS A 183 -9.67 8.07 -18.59
CA HIS A 183 -10.70 7.50 -17.71
C HIS A 183 -10.98 6.03 -18.01
N ALA A 184 -11.58 5.33 -17.06
CA ALA A 184 -11.93 3.90 -17.17
C ALA A 184 -12.75 3.57 -18.42
N GLY A 185 -13.68 4.44 -18.83
CA GLY A 185 -14.49 4.27 -20.04
C GLY A 185 -13.71 4.23 -21.36
N GLN A 186 -12.44 4.62 -21.38
CA GLN A 186 -11.55 4.53 -22.54
C GLN A 186 -10.86 3.15 -22.65
N CYS A 187 -11.15 2.22 -21.73
CA CYS A 187 -10.60 0.88 -21.73
C CYS A 187 -11.09 0.07 -22.94
N ILE A 188 -10.15 -0.52 -23.68
CA ILE A 188 -10.41 -1.39 -24.82
C ILE A 188 -10.42 -2.88 -24.44
N SER A 189 -10.42 -3.21 -23.18
CA SER A 189 -10.46 -4.58 -22.65
C SER A 189 -9.35 -5.51 -23.16
N CYS A 190 -8.16 -4.99 -23.45
CA CYS A 190 -7.04 -5.79 -24.01
C CYS A 190 -6.41 -6.77 -22.99
N GLY A 191 -6.67 -6.65 -21.70
CA GLY A 191 -6.22 -7.56 -20.65
C GLY A 191 -4.73 -7.46 -20.27
N ALA A 192 -3.96 -6.54 -20.87
CA ALA A 192 -2.53 -6.43 -20.60
C ALA A 192 -2.20 -6.07 -19.12
N CYS A 193 -3.05 -5.25 -18.50
CA CYS A 193 -2.95 -4.87 -17.09
C CYS A 193 -3.14 -6.06 -16.14
N GLU A 194 -4.13 -6.92 -16.41
CA GLU A 194 -4.40 -8.11 -15.59
C GLU A 194 -3.26 -9.14 -15.69
N LYS A 195 -2.68 -9.31 -16.89
CA LYS A 195 -1.53 -10.21 -17.09
C LYS A 195 -0.28 -9.75 -16.31
N ARG A 196 -0.12 -8.45 -16.11
CA ARG A 196 1.02 -7.89 -15.36
C ARG A 196 0.75 -7.79 -13.86
N CYS A 197 -0.51 -7.90 -13.43
CA CYS A 197 -0.86 -7.71 -12.03
C CYS A 197 -0.37 -8.87 -11.16
N PRO A 198 0.59 -8.67 -10.23
CA PRO A 198 1.08 -9.73 -9.36
C PRO A 198 0.03 -10.19 -8.35
N PHE A 199 -1.00 -9.38 -8.11
CA PHE A 199 -2.08 -9.67 -7.16
C PHE A 199 -3.35 -10.19 -7.83
N HIS A 200 -3.31 -10.50 -9.13
CA HIS A 200 -4.39 -11.11 -9.90
C HIS A 200 -5.73 -10.39 -9.80
N ILE A 201 -5.70 -9.05 -9.91
CA ILE A 201 -6.89 -8.21 -9.88
C ILE A 201 -7.67 -8.38 -11.19
N ALA A 202 -8.99 -8.57 -11.10
CA ALA A 202 -9.89 -8.38 -12.22
C ALA A 202 -10.09 -6.88 -12.44
N ILE A 203 -9.43 -6.31 -13.45
CA ILE A 203 -9.36 -4.86 -13.68
C ILE A 203 -10.42 -4.40 -14.71
N ARG A 204 -10.80 -5.30 -15.60
CA ARG A 204 -11.76 -5.01 -16.69
C ARG A 204 -13.19 -5.06 -16.25
#